data_09a4ab83f664d636ca4b93444f133988
#
_entry.id   09a4ab83f664d636ca4b93444f133988
#
_cell.length_a   1.000
_cell.length_b   1.000
_cell.length_c   1.000
_cell.angle_alpha   90.00
_cell.angle_beta   90.00
_cell.angle_gamma   90.00
#
_symmetry.space_group_name_H-M   'P 1'
#
loop_
_entity.id
_entity.type
_entity.pdbx_description
1 polymer ?
#
loop_
_entity_poly.entity_id
_entity_poly.type
_entity_poly.pdbx_seq_one_letter_code
_entity_poly.pdbx_strand_id
1 'polypeptide(L)' 'MCLAIPMRVISVHNFNASCEALGVRREVSLFLLPEGSVTIGDHVLVHVGYAIQTLSRPDAEASWDLFDLIKKEQDRLRA' A
#
# COMPACT_ATOMS: atom_id res chain seq x y z
N MET A 1 5.91 -6.29 13.90
CA MET A 1 4.56 -6.66 13.48
C MET A 1 4.39 -6.28 12.00
N CYS A 2 4.03 -7.23 11.18
CA CYS A 2 3.89 -7.01 9.75
C CYS A 2 2.46 -6.57 9.44
N LEU A 3 2.30 -5.30 9.12
CA LEU A 3 1.03 -4.74 8.67
C LEU A 3 1.08 -4.53 7.16
N ALA A 4 0.01 -4.88 6.48
CA ALA A 4 -0.16 -4.50 5.09
C ALA A 4 -0.51 -3.02 5.02
N ILE A 5 0.16 -2.31 4.13
CA ILE A 5 0.03 -0.86 4.00
C ILE A 5 -0.59 -0.55 2.64
N PRO A 6 -1.68 0.23 2.59
CA PRO A 6 -2.21 0.69 1.31
C PRO A 6 -1.29 1.73 0.70
N MET A 7 -0.91 1.54 -0.55
CA MET A 7 -0.03 2.45 -1.28
C MET A 7 -0.61 2.75 -2.65
N ARG A 8 -0.30 3.94 -3.18
CA ARG A 8 -0.72 4.34 -4.51
C ARG A 8 0.39 4.06 -5.51
N VAL A 9 0.04 3.46 -6.63
CA VAL A 9 0.98 3.14 -7.71
C VAL A 9 1.33 4.41 -8.48
N ILE A 10 2.62 4.74 -8.54
CA ILE A 10 3.15 5.89 -9.27
C ILE A 10 3.60 5.47 -10.67
N SER A 11 4.29 4.35 -10.78
CA SER A 11 4.77 3.83 -12.05
C SER A 11 4.83 2.31 -12.00
N VAL A 12 4.77 1.68 -13.18
CA VAL A 12 4.82 0.22 -13.31
C VAL A 12 5.90 -0.14 -14.33
N HIS A 13 6.78 -1.08 -13.95
CA HIS A 13 7.84 -1.60 -14.81
C HIS A 13 7.87 -3.12 -14.69
N ASN A 14 7.37 -3.82 -15.70
CA ASN A 14 7.31 -5.29 -15.72
C ASN A 14 6.57 -5.82 -14.47
N PHE A 15 7.25 -6.51 -13.58
CA PHE A 15 6.68 -7.07 -12.35
C PHE A 15 6.93 -6.20 -11.13
N ASN A 16 7.40 -4.97 -11.32
CA ASN A 16 7.66 -4.04 -10.23
C ASN A 16 6.87 -2.75 -10.40
N ALA A 17 6.56 -2.11 -9.30
CA ALA A 17 5.92 -0.81 -9.31
C ALA A 17 6.59 0.09 -8.27
N SER A 18 6.67 1.39 -8.59
CA SER A 18 6.97 2.40 -7.58
C SER A 18 5.67 2.83 -6.94
N CYS A 19 5.57 2.70 -5.64
CA CYS A 19 4.38 3.05 -4.88
C CYS A 19 4.71 4.09 -3.84
N GLU A 20 3.72 4.89 -3.48
CA GLU A 20 3.86 5.99 -2.53
C GLU A 20 2.81 5.89 -1.43
N ALA A 21 3.24 6.17 -0.21
CA ALA A 21 2.36 6.31 0.93
C ALA A 21 3.00 7.27 1.93
N LEU A 22 2.25 8.24 2.40
CA LEU A 22 2.71 9.21 3.41
C LEU A 22 4.04 9.91 3.04
N GLY A 23 4.22 10.22 1.76
CA GLY A 23 5.43 10.87 1.26
C GLY A 23 6.63 9.94 1.10
N VAL A 24 6.46 8.65 1.34
CA VAL A 24 7.53 7.65 1.19
C VAL A 24 7.28 6.83 -0.05
N ARG A 25 8.31 6.71 -0.90
CA ARG A 25 8.26 5.86 -2.09
C ARG A 25 8.98 4.55 -1.84
N ARG A 26 8.39 3.46 -2.34
CA ARG A 26 8.96 2.13 -2.25
C ARG A 26 8.80 1.40 -3.57
N GLU A 27 9.79 0.60 -3.89
CA GLU A 27 9.73 -0.37 -4.97
C GLU A 27 8.95 -1.58 -4.45
N VAL A 28 7.90 -1.97 -5.18
CA VAL A 28 6.99 -3.04 -4.77
C VAL A 28 6.94 -4.09 -5.86
N SER A 29 7.02 -5.37 -5.49
CA SER A 29 6.87 -6.46 -6.43
C SER A 29 5.40 -6.72 -6.73
N LEU A 30 5.07 -6.83 -8.01
CA LEU A 30 3.73 -7.19 -8.48
C LEU A 30 3.61 -8.69 -8.81
N PHE A 31 4.60 -9.48 -8.44
CA PHE A 31 4.68 -10.89 -8.82
C PHE A 31 3.47 -11.71 -8.35
N LEU A 32 2.87 -11.34 -7.23
CA LEU A 32 1.73 -12.05 -6.66
C LEU A 32 0.39 -11.67 -7.29
N LEU A 33 0.37 -10.67 -8.15
CA LEU A 33 -0.85 -10.20 -8.82
C LEU A 33 -0.83 -10.61 -10.29
N PRO A 34 -2.01 -10.81 -10.91
CA PRO A 34 -2.07 -11.11 -12.33
C PRO A 34 -1.42 -10.02 -13.17
N GLU A 35 -0.70 -10.41 -14.23
CA GLU A 35 -0.06 -9.48 -15.14
C GLU A 35 -1.11 -8.54 -15.75
N GLY A 36 -0.78 -7.24 -15.79
CA GLY A 36 -1.68 -6.23 -16.35
C GLY A 36 -2.84 -5.83 -15.43
N SER A 37 -2.93 -6.39 -14.23
CA SER A 37 -4.01 -6.06 -13.29
C SER A 37 -3.81 -4.75 -12.55
N VAL A 38 -2.60 -4.18 -12.60
CA VAL A 38 -2.23 -2.95 -11.88
C VAL A 38 -1.84 -1.87 -12.88
N THR A 39 -2.41 -0.69 -12.72
CA THR A 39 -2.10 0.49 -13.54
C THR A 39 -1.71 1.66 -12.65
N ILE A 40 -1.09 2.68 -13.26
CA ILE A 40 -0.72 3.91 -12.56
C ILE A 40 -1.97 4.56 -11.98
N GLY A 41 -1.89 4.96 -10.72
CA GLY A 41 -3.01 5.55 -10.00
C GLY A 41 -3.82 4.55 -9.18
N ASP A 42 -3.62 3.26 -9.40
CA ASP A 42 -4.28 2.23 -8.60
C ASP A 42 -3.75 2.23 -7.17
N HIS A 43 -4.58 1.77 -6.26
CA HIS A 43 -4.18 1.51 -4.89
C HIS A 43 -3.97 0.01 -4.70
N VAL A 44 -2.88 -0.33 -4.03
CA VAL A 44 -2.54 -1.72 -3.73
C VAL A 44 -2.22 -1.87 -2.26
N LEU A 45 -2.50 -3.04 -1.74
CA LEU A 45 -2.13 -3.39 -0.37
C LEU A 45 -0.75 -4.04 -0.41
N VAL A 46 0.21 -3.47 0.30
CA VAL A 46 1.63 -3.89 0.26
C VAL A 46 2.00 -4.53 1.58
N HIS A 47 2.59 -5.73 1.48
CA HIS A 47 3.05 -6.49 2.64
C HIS A 47 4.45 -7.05 2.34
N VAL A 48 5.43 -6.69 3.15
CA VAL A 48 6.83 -7.13 3.03
C VAL A 48 7.39 -6.91 1.61
N GLY A 49 7.06 -5.76 1.00
CA GLY A 49 7.56 -5.41 -0.35
C GLY A 49 6.79 -6.04 -1.50
N TYR A 50 5.70 -6.78 -1.25
CA TYR A 50 4.85 -7.37 -2.27
C TYR A 50 3.46 -6.75 -2.26
N ALA A 51 2.95 -6.42 -3.43
CA ALA A 51 1.54 -6.07 -3.59
C ALA A 51 0.72 -7.37 -3.54
N ILE A 52 -0.22 -7.44 -2.60
CA ILE A 52 -1.00 -8.67 -2.38
C ILE A 52 -2.41 -8.57 -2.94
N GLN A 53 -2.94 -7.37 -3.11
CA GLN A 53 -4.23 -7.15 -3.76
C GLN A 53 -4.37 -5.71 -4.19
N THR A 54 -5.25 -5.47 -5.17
CA THR A 54 -5.65 -4.12 -5.54
C THR A 54 -6.81 -3.68 -4.63
N LEU A 55 -6.89 -2.38 -4.38
CA LEU A 55 -7.95 -1.79 -3.57
C LEU A 55 -8.73 -0.79 -4.41
N SER A 56 -10.04 -0.73 -4.21
CA SER A 56 -10.82 0.40 -4.70
C SER A 56 -10.42 1.66 -3.93
N ARG A 57 -10.67 2.84 -4.50
CA ARG A 57 -10.36 4.09 -3.82
C ARG A 57 -11.04 4.21 -2.43
N PRO A 58 -12.34 3.89 -2.29
CA PRO A 58 -12.97 3.89 -0.97
C PRO A 58 -12.34 2.91 0.02
N ASP A 59 -11.95 1.72 -0.45
CA ASP A 59 -11.31 0.71 0.39
C ASP A 59 -9.92 1.18 0.86
N ALA A 60 -9.16 1.84 -0.01
CA ALA A 60 -7.87 2.40 0.34
C ALA A 60 -8.02 3.49 1.40
N GLU A 61 -8.99 4.38 1.24
CA GLU A 61 -9.26 5.44 2.21
C GLU A 61 -9.66 4.87 3.57
N ALA A 62 -10.53 3.86 3.59
CA ALA A 62 -10.94 3.19 4.82
C ALA A 62 -9.75 2.49 5.51
N SER A 63 -8.88 1.87 4.73
CA SER A 63 -7.66 1.23 5.26
C SER A 63 -6.71 2.25 5.88
N TRP A 64 -6.58 3.43 5.26
CA TRP A 64 -5.76 4.51 5.80
C TRP A 64 -6.33 5.07 7.09
N ASP A 65 -7.64 5.25 7.18
CA ASP A 65 -8.29 5.72 8.40
C ASP A 65 -8.02 4.77 9.56
N LEU A 66 -8.14 3.47 9.32
CA LEU A 66 -7.85 2.47 10.34
C LEU A 66 -6.37 2.47 10.73
N PHE A 67 -5.46 2.57 9.76
CA PHE A 67 -4.03 2.63 10.00
C PHE A 67 -3.66 3.84 10.86
N ASP A 68 -4.19 5.01 10.53
CA ASP A 68 -3.96 6.22 11.29
C ASP A 68 -4.45 6.10 12.73
N LEU A 69 -5.62 5.49 12.93
CA LEU A 69 -6.17 5.27 14.25
C LEU A 69 -5.26 4.38 15.10
N ILE A 70 -4.76 3.29 14.52
CA ILE A 70 -3.85 2.38 15.19
C ILE A 70 -2.54 3.10 15.56
N LYS A 71 -2.01 3.88 14.63
CA LYS A 71 -0.78 4.64 14.86
C LYS A 71 -0.93 5.66 15.99
N LYS A 72 -2.02 6.40 16.00
CA LYS A 72 -2.31 7.36 17.07
C LYS A 72 -2.42 6.69 18.43
N GLU A 73 -3.05 5.54 18.48
CA GLU A 73 -3.18 4.78 19.71
C GLU A 73 -1.84 4.28 20.22
N GLN A 74 -0.97 3.81 19.33
CA GLN A 74 0.39 3.41 19.70
C GLN A 74 1.23 4.58 20.21
N ASP A 75 1.14 5.73 19.55
CA ASP A 75 1.87 6.93 19.97
C ASP A 75 1.40 7.41 21.34
N ARG A 76 0.11 7.34 21.60
CA ARG A 76 -0.46 7.68 22.91
C ARG A 76 0.06 6.78 24.02
N LEU A 77 0.20 5.48 23.76
CA LEU A 77 0.67 4.51 24.73
C LEU A 77 2.16 4.60 25.02
N ARG A 78 2.93 5.21 24.12
CA ARG A 78 4.37 5.42 24.28
C ARG A 78 4.74 6.66 25.08
N ALA A 79 3.82 7.56 25.25
CA ALA A 79 4.05 8.84 25.92
C ALA A 79 4.31 8.68 27.41
#